data_13e3f23fcd1b13e428ad2aa7ef2148fb
#
_entry.id   13e3f23fcd1b13e428ad2aa7ef2148fb
#
_cell.length_a   1.000
_cell.length_b   1.000
_cell.length_c   1.000
_cell.angle_alpha   90.00
_cell.angle_beta   90.00
_cell.angle_gamma   90.00
#
_symmetry.space_group_name_H-M   'P 1'
#
loop_
_entity.id
_entity.type
_entity.pdbx_description
1 polymer ?
#
loop_
_entity_poly.entity_id
_entity_poly.type
_entity_poly.pdbx_seq_one_letter_code
_entity_poly.pdbx_strand_id
1 'polypeptide(L)'
;MTHGDAPSYDIAICGAGPAGMALAALLARRGTPAQRIALIDAKTLEQASNDPRSIALSWGSRQILEEIGAWPAAATAIHQIHVSRRGQFGRSLIDREEHKLPALGYVLRYGDLVTALGAVCQRAGIATLRPARVEAIAENADAVELTIAGAAAITAAIVVQAEGGLFSDQESKAQHRDYQQTAIIAQVRTSRPIAHRAYERFTEQGPLALLPQGEEYSLVWCARPETAARLQALDDAAFLAELGAAFGERLGTFTRSSPRLAFPLGLNADPRSTARTVAIGNAAQTLHPVAGQGLNLGLRDVAVLARLLAQGANPTMLVQFTELRRQDRNTTVRLTDTMARIFANDSPAQALLGLSLAAIDMVGPARGMLAELMMYGRR
;
A
#
# COMPACT_ATOMS: atom_id res chain seq x y z
N MET A 1 -14.31 -29.81 -34.41
CA MET A 1 -14.37 -29.25 -33.04
C MET A 1 -14.42 -27.77 -33.23
N THR A 2 -15.58 -27.14 -33.04
CA THR A 2 -15.74 -25.69 -33.10
C THR A 2 -14.95 -25.12 -31.92
N HIS A 3 -13.90 -24.35 -32.21
CA HIS A 3 -13.30 -23.44 -31.23
C HIS A 3 -14.41 -22.47 -30.81
N GLY A 4 -15.04 -22.72 -29.66
CA GLY A 4 -15.88 -21.73 -29.05
C GLY A 4 -14.99 -20.50 -28.82
N ASP A 5 -15.39 -19.35 -29.32
CA ASP A 5 -14.66 -18.09 -29.12
C ASP A 5 -14.38 -17.91 -27.64
N ALA A 6 -13.10 -17.83 -27.28
CA ALA A 6 -12.69 -17.56 -25.91
C ALA A 6 -13.30 -16.22 -25.45
N PRO A 7 -13.78 -16.10 -24.20
CA PRO A 7 -14.38 -14.85 -23.72
C PRO A 7 -13.43 -13.67 -23.97
N SER A 8 -13.91 -12.68 -24.69
CA SER A 8 -13.11 -11.49 -25.04
C SER A 8 -13.51 -10.29 -24.19
N TYR A 9 -12.51 -9.69 -23.56
CA TYR A 9 -12.67 -8.51 -22.71
C TYR A 9 -11.91 -7.31 -23.30
N ASP A 10 -12.32 -6.10 -22.96
CA ASP A 10 -11.50 -4.92 -23.26
C ASP A 10 -10.33 -4.84 -22.29
N ILE A 11 -10.58 -5.15 -21.02
CA ILE A 11 -9.58 -5.04 -19.96
C ILE A 11 -9.67 -6.29 -19.05
N ALA A 12 -8.55 -7.00 -18.91
CA ALA A 12 -8.39 -8.03 -17.88
C ALA A 12 -7.47 -7.53 -16.77
N ILE A 13 -7.90 -7.65 -15.52
CA ILE A 13 -7.17 -7.21 -14.33
C ILE A 13 -6.78 -8.46 -13.55
N CYS A 14 -5.48 -8.77 -13.52
CA CYS A 14 -4.91 -9.87 -12.75
C CYS A 14 -4.56 -9.38 -11.34
N GLY A 15 -5.29 -9.87 -10.34
CA GLY A 15 -5.21 -9.46 -8.95
C GLY A 15 -6.42 -8.63 -8.52
N ALA A 16 -7.32 -9.22 -7.70
CA ALA A 16 -8.47 -8.57 -7.13
C ALA A 16 -8.23 -8.13 -5.67
N GLY A 17 -7.04 -7.60 -5.41
CA GLY A 17 -6.74 -6.81 -4.22
C GLY A 17 -7.31 -5.38 -4.34
N PRO A 18 -7.06 -4.49 -3.36
CA PRO A 18 -7.61 -3.13 -3.35
C PRO A 18 -7.32 -2.33 -4.62
N ALA A 19 -6.12 -2.42 -5.20
CA ALA A 19 -5.79 -1.70 -6.44
C ALA A 19 -6.57 -2.22 -7.64
N GLY A 20 -6.64 -3.55 -7.84
CA GLY A 20 -7.37 -4.14 -8.96
C GLY A 20 -8.87 -3.91 -8.89
N MET A 21 -9.48 -4.11 -7.71
CA MET A 21 -10.91 -3.86 -7.50
C MET A 21 -11.27 -2.36 -7.66
N ALA A 22 -10.42 -1.46 -7.14
CA ALA A 22 -10.63 -0.02 -7.31
C ALA A 22 -10.54 0.40 -8.78
N LEU A 23 -9.59 -0.18 -9.55
CA LEU A 23 -9.49 0.05 -10.99
C LEU A 23 -10.76 -0.41 -11.72
N ALA A 24 -11.20 -1.65 -11.47
CA ALA A 24 -12.40 -2.20 -12.10
C ALA A 24 -13.63 -1.32 -11.81
N ALA A 25 -13.82 -0.93 -10.55
CA ALA A 25 -14.92 -0.07 -10.12
C ALA A 25 -14.88 1.33 -10.78
N LEU A 26 -13.68 1.96 -10.85
CA LEU A 26 -13.51 3.26 -11.51
C LEU A 26 -13.77 3.19 -13.01
N LEU A 27 -13.32 2.13 -13.69
CA LEU A 27 -13.58 1.91 -15.11
C LEU A 27 -15.10 1.80 -15.38
N ALA A 28 -15.81 0.96 -14.62
CA ALA A 28 -17.24 0.81 -14.75
C ALA A 28 -17.98 2.13 -14.48
N ARG A 29 -17.59 2.87 -13.44
CA ARG A 29 -18.16 4.18 -13.13
C ARG A 29 -17.91 5.22 -14.24
N ARG A 30 -16.81 5.11 -14.97
CA ARG A 30 -16.43 6.00 -16.08
C ARG A 30 -16.97 5.55 -17.45
N GLY A 31 -17.85 4.55 -17.47
CA GLY A 31 -18.58 4.15 -18.66
C GLY A 31 -18.02 2.94 -19.41
N THR A 32 -16.95 2.31 -18.95
CA THR A 32 -16.54 1.01 -19.50
C THR A 32 -17.59 -0.03 -19.12
N PRO A 33 -18.20 -0.77 -20.09
CA PRO A 33 -19.20 -1.77 -19.78
C PRO A 33 -18.63 -2.85 -18.84
N ALA A 34 -19.32 -3.11 -17.74
CA ALA A 34 -18.82 -4.03 -16.69
C ALA A 34 -18.52 -5.43 -17.23
N GLN A 35 -19.30 -5.91 -18.23
CA GLN A 35 -19.12 -7.21 -18.88
C GLN A 35 -17.85 -7.28 -19.74
N ARG A 36 -17.26 -6.13 -20.06
CA ARG A 36 -16.02 -6.02 -20.82
C ARG A 36 -14.78 -5.92 -19.93
N ILE A 37 -14.97 -5.99 -18.59
CA ILE A 37 -13.91 -5.98 -17.58
C ILE A 37 -13.87 -7.37 -16.92
N ALA A 38 -12.74 -8.07 -17.01
CA ALA A 38 -12.49 -9.29 -16.24
C ALA A 38 -11.60 -8.94 -15.03
N LEU A 39 -12.03 -9.36 -13.84
CA LEU A 39 -11.26 -9.25 -12.60
C LEU A 39 -10.91 -10.65 -12.10
N ILE A 40 -9.63 -10.98 -12.03
CA ILE A 40 -9.14 -12.35 -11.82
C ILE A 40 -8.29 -12.40 -10.56
N ASP A 41 -8.51 -13.39 -9.66
CA ASP A 41 -7.69 -13.57 -8.47
C ASP A 41 -7.64 -15.04 -8.03
N ALA A 42 -6.49 -15.49 -7.60
CA ALA A 42 -6.28 -16.84 -7.10
C ALA A 42 -6.99 -17.10 -5.74
N LYS A 43 -7.27 -16.06 -4.97
CA LYS A 43 -7.95 -16.14 -3.66
C LYS A 43 -9.44 -15.84 -3.80
N THR A 44 -10.26 -16.51 -3.00
CA THR A 44 -11.67 -16.09 -2.84
C THR A 44 -11.77 -14.70 -2.17
N LEU A 45 -12.91 -14.04 -2.29
CA LEU A 45 -13.14 -12.76 -1.60
C LEU A 45 -13.05 -12.92 -0.08
N GLU A 46 -13.58 -14.01 0.46
CA GLU A 46 -13.54 -14.34 1.88
C GLU A 46 -12.09 -14.50 2.37
N GLN A 47 -11.26 -15.26 1.65
CA GLN A 47 -9.84 -15.42 2.01
C GLN A 47 -9.10 -14.06 2.01
N ALA A 48 -9.40 -13.19 1.07
CA ALA A 48 -8.78 -11.87 1.00
C ALA A 48 -9.30 -10.91 2.08
N SER A 49 -10.57 -11.01 2.48
CA SER A 49 -11.17 -10.19 3.54
C SER A 49 -10.73 -10.59 4.96
N ASN A 50 -10.21 -11.80 5.14
CA ASN A 50 -9.66 -12.27 6.41
C ASN A 50 -8.22 -11.80 6.70
N ASP A 51 -7.63 -10.95 5.85
CA ASP A 51 -6.29 -10.39 6.06
C ASP A 51 -6.31 -9.45 7.28
N PRO A 52 -5.54 -9.76 8.36
CA PRO A 52 -5.60 -9.02 9.62
C PRO A 52 -4.83 -7.70 9.60
N ARG A 53 -4.08 -7.41 8.53
CA ARG A 53 -3.23 -6.22 8.46
C ARG A 53 -4.06 -4.95 8.48
N SER A 54 -3.50 -3.92 9.10
CA SER A 54 -4.00 -2.55 8.99
C SER A 54 -3.23 -1.79 7.93
N ILE A 55 -3.90 -0.84 7.32
CA ILE A 55 -3.32 0.03 6.30
C ILE A 55 -3.60 1.49 6.64
N ALA A 56 -2.66 2.36 6.29
CA ALA A 56 -2.83 3.80 6.37
C ALA A 56 -3.10 4.35 4.96
N LEU A 57 -4.24 5.01 4.81
CA LEU A 57 -4.64 5.68 3.58
C LEU A 57 -4.57 7.20 3.74
N SER A 58 -4.01 7.87 2.74
CA SER A 58 -3.96 9.33 2.68
C SER A 58 -5.34 9.92 2.39
N TRP A 59 -5.49 11.22 2.62
CA TRP A 59 -6.71 11.94 2.23
C TRP A 59 -7.04 11.78 0.75
N GLY A 60 -6.04 11.87 -0.13
CA GLY A 60 -6.25 11.67 -1.58
C GLY A 60 -6.74 10.26 -1.93
N SER A 61 -6.25 9.23 -1.24
CA SER A 61 -6.73 7.85 -1.41
C SER A 61 -8.18 7.67 -0.95
N ARG A 62 -8.57 8.34 0.14
CA ARG A 62 -9.97 8.37 0.59
C ARG A 62 -10.88 8.94 -0.50
N GLN A 63 -10.51 10.08 -1.10
CA GLN A 63 -11.31 10.71 -2.16
C GLN A 63 -11.55 9.75 -3.35
N ILE A 64 -10.52 8.99 -3.75
CA ILE A 64 -10.64 7.99 -4.82
C ILE A 64 -11.63 6.88 -4.44
N LEU A 65 -11.57 6.38 -3.20
CA LEU A 65 -12.45 5.32 -2.71
C LEU A 65 -13.89 5.82 -2.48
N GLU A 66 -14.07 7.05 -2.04
CA GLU A 66 -15.38 7.69 -1.93
C GLU A 66 -16.03 7.91 -3.30
N GLU A 67 -15.25 8.27 -4.33
CA GLU A 67 -15.75 8.39 -5.70
C GLU A 67 -16.50 7.13 -6.16
N ILE A 68 -16.02 5.96 -5.77
CA ILE A 68 -16.64 4.67 -6.15
C ILE A 68 -17.58 4.10 -5.07
N GLY A 69 -17.77 4.78 -3.95
CA GLY A 69 -18.61 4.31 -2.84
C GLY A 69 -18.02 3.11 -2.09
N ALA A 70 -16.68 2.98 -2.04
CA ALA A 70 -15.96 1.89 -1.41
C ALA A 70 -15.26 2.29 -0.09
N TRP A 71 -15.64 3.44 0.51
CA TRP A 71 -15.04 3.87 1.77
C TRP A 71 -15.62 3.11 2.97
N PRO A 72 -14.80 2.37 3.76
CA PRO A 72 -15.28 1.63 4.93
C PRO A 72 -15.66 2.57 6.08
N ALA A 73 -16.78 2.28 6.76
CA ALA A 73 -17.27 3.08 7.89
C ALA A 73 -16.34 3.04 9.12
N ALA A 74 -15.59 1.95 9.30
CA ALA A 74 -14.74 1.71 10.47
C ALA A 74 -13.35 2.38 10.39
N ALA A 75 -13.12 3.29 9.44
CA ALA A 75 -11.83 3.97 9.28
C ALA A 75 -11.58 4.97 10.43
N THR A 76 -10.41 4.89 11.06
CA THR A 76 -10.00 5.82 12.12
C THR A 76 -9.19 6.97 11.52
N ALA A 77 -9.63 8.22 11.71
CA ALA A 77 -8.93 9.40 11.21
C ALA A 77 -7.61 9.65 11.94
N ILE A 78 -6.59 10.10 11.21
CA ILE A 78 -5.33 10.61 11.74
C ILE A 78 -5.38 12.15 11.67
N HIS A 79 -5.45 12.80 12.82
CA HIS A 79 -5.44 14.26 12.91
C HIS A 79 -4.02 14.79 13.10
N GLN A 80 -3.16 14.03 13.79
CA GLN A 80 -1.80 14.41 14.08
C GLN A 80 -0.83 13.26 13.81
N ILE A 81 0.36 13.58 13.30
CA ILE A 81 1.46 12.63 13.14
C ILE A 81 2.65 13.15 13.96
N HIS A 82 3.04 12.39 14.97
CA HIS A 82 4.20 12.69 15.80
C HIS A 82 5.41 11.90 15.31
N VAL A 83 6.37 12.60 14.73
CA VAL A 83 7.64 12.03 14.29
C VAL A 83 8.71 12.27 15.35
N SER A 84 9.48 11.27 15.72
CA SER A 84 10.56 11.38 16.70
C SER A 84 11.66 10.37 16.44
N ARG A 85 12.85 10.62 17.02
CA ARG A 85 13.97 9.67 17.03
C ARG A 85 14.31 9.28 18.47
N ARG A 86 14.62 7.99 18.69
CA ARG A 86 15.09 7.50 19.99
C ARG A 86 16.45 8.13 20.34
N GLY A 87 16.58 8.60 21.60
CA GLY A 87 17.84 9.16 22.10
C GLY A 87 18.23 10.54 21.58
N GLN A 88 17.37 11.24 20.84
CA GLN A 88 17.63 12.60 20.32
C GLN A 88 16.51 13.59 20.64
N PHE A 89 16.88 14.89 20.76
CA PHE A 89 16.00 16.03 21.07
C PHE A 89 15.28 16.55 19.81
N GLY A 90 14.94 15.79 18.84
CA GLY A 90 14.16 16.23 17.67
C GLY A 90 12.78 15.57 17.69
N ARG A 91 11.72 16.39 17.64
CA ARG A 91 10.35 15.91 17.39
C ARG A 91 9.68 16.86 16.40
N SER A 92 8.88 16.31 15.50
CA SER A 92 7.98 17.09 14.65
C SER A 92 6.56 16.63 14.90
N LEU A 93 5.64 17.57 15.00
CA LEU A 93 4.22 17.30 15.07
C LEU A 93 3.56 17.91 13.84
N ILE A 94 3.07 17.07 12.95
CA ILE A 94 2.29 17.50 11.79
C ILE A 94 0.82 17.47 12.19
N ASP A 95 0.12 18.59 12.04
CA ASP A 95 -1.29 18.73 12.39
C ASP A 95 -2.14 18.97 11.15
N ARG A 96 -3.32 18.33 11.08
CA ARG A 96 -4.28 18.51 10.00
C ARG A 96 -4.72 19.95 9.80
N GLU A 97 -4.77 20.72 10.88
CA GLU A 97 -5.23 22.13 10.87
C GLU A 97 -4.27 23.02 10.08
N GLU A 98 -2.96 22.74 10.10
CA GLU A 98 -1.97 23.45 9.29
C GLU A 98 -2.20 23.27 7.78
N HIS A 99 -2.82 22.14 7.40
CA HIS A 99 -3.15 21.81 6.02
C HIS A 99 -4.61 22.06 5.66
N LYS A 100 -5.43 22.55 6.60
CA LYS A 100 -6.88 22.77 6.45
C LYS A 100 -7.61 21.53 5.94
N LEU A 101 -7.24 20.35 6.45
CA LEU A 101 -7.80 19.07 6.07
C LEU A 101 -8.67 18.49 7.18
N PRO A 102 -9.71 17.70 6.84
CA PRO A 102 -10.47 16.95 7.84
C PRO A 102 -9.61 15.91 8.57
N ALA A 103 -8.60 15.34 7.89
CA ALA A 103 -7.60 14.43 8.45
C ALA A 103 -6.39 14.37 7.53
N LEU A 104 -5.21 14.04 8.08
CA LEU A 104 -3.99 13.77 7.31
C LEU A 104 -4.07 12.43 6.58
N GLY A 105 -4.79 11.48 7.16
CA GLY A 105 -5.01 10.15 6.64
C GLY A 105 -5.95 9.35 7.53
N TYR A 106 -6.06 8.07 7.24
CA TYR A 106 -6.96 7.16 7.93
C TYR A 106 -6.33 5.79 8.09
N VAL A 107 -6.62 5.14 9.20
CA VAL A 107 -6.23 3.76 9.45
C VAL A 107 -7.47 2.88 9.38
N LEU A 108 -7.38 1.76 8.69
CA LEU A 108 -8.46 0.78 8.57
C LEU A 108 -7.88 -0.62 8.39
N ARG A 109 -8.70 -1.65 8.61
CA ARG A 109 -8.32 -3.03 8.32
C ARG A 109 -8.32 -3.27 6.82
N TYR A 110 -7.32 -3.99 6.33
CA TYR A 110 -7.23 -4.38 4.93
C TYR A 110 -8.47 -5.16 4.48
N GLY A 111 -8.94 -6.10 5.31
CA GLY A 111 -10.14 -6.90 5.03
C GLY A 111 -11.41 -6.07 4.87
N ASP A 112 -11.59 -4.99 5.67
CA ASP A 112 -12.75 -4.10 5.55
C ASP A 112 -12.76 -3.38 4.20
N LEU A 113 -11.59 -2.93 3.73
CA LEU A 113 -11.46 -2.31 2.42
C LEU A 113 -11.74 -3.31 1.28
N VAL A 114 -11.21 -4.53 1.38
CA VAL A 114 -11.47 -5.61 0.41
C VAL A 114 -12.95 -5.93 0.34
N THR A 115 -13.63 -6.03 1.47
CA THR A 115 -15.07 -6.28 1.56
C THR A 115 -15.88 -5.15 0.89
N ALA A 116 -15.55 -3.89 1.20
CA ALA A 116 -16.22 -2.74 0.62
C ALA A 116 -16.05 -2.66 -0.91
N LEU A 117 -14.82 -2.87 -1.39
CA LEU A 117 -14.51 -2.90 -2.83
C LEU A 117 -15.16 -4.08 -3.54
N GLY A 118 -15.17 -5.26 -2.93
CA GLY A 118 -15.86 -6.45 -3.46
C GLY A 118 -17.35 -6.20 -3.66
N ALA A 119 -18.00 -5.59 -2.68
CA ALA A 119 -19.41 -5.20 -2.79
C ALA A 119 -19.67 -4.19 -3.91
N VAL A 120 -18.75 -3.24 -4.14
CA VAL A 120 -18.84 -2.30 -5.27
C VAL A 120 -18.73 -3.02 -6.61
N CYS A 121 -17.71 -3.90 -6.77
CA CYS A 121 -17.54 -4.68 -8.00
C CYS A 121 -18.76 -5.55 -8.31
N GLN A 122 -19.32 -6.21 -7.29
CA GLN A 122 -20.53 -7.02 -7.43
C GLN A 122 -21.75 -6.18 -7.88
N ARG A 123 -21.98 -5.03 -7.22
CA ARG A 123 -23.09 -4.13 -7.61
C ARG A 123 -22.93 -3.58 -9.03
N ALA A 124 -21.70 -3.35 -9.46
CA ALA A 124 -21.40 -2.90 -10.82
C ALA A 124 -21.55 -4.00 -11.88
N GLY A 125 -21.72 -5.26 -11.50
CA GLY A 125 -21.84 -6.40 -12.41
C GLY A 125 -20.52 -6.76 -13.11
N ILE A 126 -19.36 -6.47 -12.47
CA ILE A 126 -18.04 -6.78 -13.04
C ILE A 126 -17.84 -8.29 -13.04
N ALA A 127 -17.39 -8.84 -14.17
CA ALA A 127 -17.04 -10.26 -14.30
C ALA A 127 -15.84 -10.60 -13.40
N THR A 128 -16.12 -11.29 -12.28
CA THR A 128 -15.09 -11.64 -11.30
C THR A 128 -14.83 -13.15 -11.33
N LEU A 129 -13.61 -13.53 -11.72
CA LEU A 129 -13.14 -14.91 -11.78
C LEU A 129 -12.32 -15.20 -10.51
N ARG A 130 -12.94 -15.86 -9.50
CA ARG A 130 -12.34 -16.19 -8.21
C ARG A 130 -12.94 -17.50 -7.64
N PRO A 131 -12.14 -18.46 -7.17
CA PRO A 131 -10.68 -18.51 -7.31
C PRO A 131 -10.26 -18.86 -8.73
N ALA A 132 -9.33 -18.11 -9.31
CA ALA A 132 -8.77 -18.36 -10.63
C ALA A 132 -7.32 -17.88 -10.67
N ARG A 133 -6.40 -18.77 -11.05
CA ARG A 133 -4.97 -18.46 -11.13
C ARG A 133 -4.56 -18.27 -12.58
N VAL A 134 -3.98 -17.11 -12.90
CA VAL A 134 -3.33 -16.89 -14.20
C VAL A 134 -1.97 -17.58 -14.17
N GLU A 135 -1.73 -18.49 -15.13
CA GLU A 135 -0.48 -19.24 -15.27
C GLU A 135 0.45 -18.64 -16.30
N ALA A 136 -0.12 -18.06 -17.36
CA ALA A 136 0.66 -17.44 -18.41
C ALA A 136 -0.08 -16.24 -19.02
N ILE A 137 0.69 -15.28 -19.49
CA ILE A 137 0.23 -14.08 -20.23
C ILE A 137 1.02 -14.05 -21.53
N ALA A 138 0.32 -14.22 -22.67
CA ALA A 138 0.91 -14.19 -24.01
C ALA A 138 0.36 -13.01 -24.79
N GLU A 139 1.24 -12.03 -25.10
CA GLU A 139 0.88 -10.83 -25.85
C GLU A 139 1.17 -11.01 -27.34
N ASN A 140 0.21 -10.65 -28.18
CA ASN A 140 0.39 -10.56 -29.63
C ASN A 140 0.04 -9.13 -30.13
N ALA A 141 0.03 -8.91 -31.44
CA ALA A 141 -0.23 -7.60 -32.03
C ALA A 141 -1.64 -7.05 -31.69
N ASP A 142 -2.63 -7.93 -31.60
CA ASP A 142 -4.04 -7.52 -31.50
C ASP A 142 -4.62 -7.65 -30.10
N ALA A 143 -4.14 -8.63 -29.30
CA ALA A 143 -4.70 -8.95 -28.00
C ALA A 143 -3.65 -9.58 -27.06
N VAL A 144 -4.08 -9.85 -25.84
CA VAL A 144 -3.34 -10.63 -24.84
C VAL A 144 -4.18 -11.83 -24.47
N GLU A 145 -3.59 -13.02 -24.56
CA GLU A 145 -4.19 -14.27 -24.10
C GLU A 145 -3.71 -14.59 -22.67
N LEU A 146 -4.66 -14.93 -21.81
CA LEU A 146 -4.39 -15.35 -20.43
C LEU A 146 -4.78 -16.83 -20.28
N THR A 147 -3.80 -17.67 -19.94
CA THR A 147 -4.03 -19.05 -19.55
C THR A 147 -4.43 -19.10 -18.09
N ILE A 148 -5.58 -19.72 -17.81
CA ILE A 148 -6.13 -19.82 -16.44
C ILE A 148 -6.10 -21.29 -16.02
N ALA A 149 -5.55 -21.55 -14.83
CA ALA A 149 -5.47 -22.90 -14.28
C ALA A 149 -6.84 -23.57 -14.22
N GLY A 150 -6.98 -24.73 -14.89
CA GLY A 150 -8.20 -25.52 -14.86
C GLY A 150 -9.43 -24.91 -15.55
N ALA A 151 -9.25 -23.84 -16.33
CA ALA A 151 -10.34 -23.17 -17.07
C ALA A 151 -9.94 -22.85 -18.51
N ALA A 152 -10.90 -22.45 -19.33
CA ALA A 152 -10.64 -21.96 -20.67
C ALA A 152 -9.79 -20.68 -20.63
N ALA A 153 -8.89 -20.51 -21.60
CA ALA A 153 -8.15 -19.25 -21.78
C ALA A 153 -9.14 -18.12 -22.08
N ILE A 154 -8.75 -16.91 -21.71
CA ILE A 154 -9.49 -15.68 -22.05
C ILE A 154 -8.59 -14.72 -22.82
N THR A 155 -9.19 -13.84 -23.60
CA THR A 155 -8.48 -12.80 -24.33
C THR A 155 -8.89 -11.41 -23.86
N ALA A 156 -7.96 -10.46 -23.88
CA ALA A 156 -8.24 -9.05 -23.56
C ALA A 156 -7.45 -8.12 -24.47
N ALA A 157 -7.99 -6.94 -24.77
CA ALA A 157 -7.25 -5.92 -25.52
C ALA A 157 -6.09 -5.35 -24.67
N ILE A 158 -6.30 -5.20 -23.36
CA ILE A 158 -5.31 -4.72 -22.38
C ILE A 158 -5.32 -5.62 -21.14
N VAL A 159 -4.15 -5.91 -20.61
CA VAL A 159 -3.98 -6.60 -19.31
C VAL A 159 -3.36 -5.67 -18.29
N VAL A 160 -3.94 -5.64 -17.09
CA VAL A 160 -3.41 -4.92 -15.94
C VAL A 160 -3.00 -5.91 -14.86
N GLN A 161 -1.70 -5.98 -14.56
CA GLN A 161 -1.16 -6.74 -13.46
C GLN A 161 -1.30 -5.92 -12.17
N ALA A 162 -2.13 -6.39 -11.25
CA ALA A 162 -2.39 -5.80 -9.95
C ALA A 162 -2.15 -6.79 -8.80
N GLU A 163 -1.46 -7.90 -9.08
CA GLU A 163 -1.16 -8.95 -8.11
C GLU A 163 -0.18 -8.44 -7.05
N GLY A 164 -0.63 -8.42 -5.81
CA GLY A 164 0.22 -8.16 -4.66
C GLY A 164 0.80 -9.45 -4.11
N GLY A 165 1.73 -10.11 -4.83
CA GLY A 165 2.42 -11.30 -4.33
C GLY A 165 3.13 -11.02 -2.99
N LEU A 166 3.30 -12.06 -2.17
CA LEU A 166 4.25 -12.03 -1.05
C LEU A 166 5.65 -11.76 -1.61
N PHE A 167 6.51 -11.17 -0.80
CA PHE A 167 7.85 -10.76 -1.19
C PHE A 167 8.66 -11.86 -1.89
N SER A 168 8.51 -13.11 -1.45
CA SER A 168 9.13 -14.31 -2.02
C SER A 168 8.74 -14.60 -3.49
N ASP A 169 7.55 -14.18 -3.92
CA ASP A 169 7.06 -14.48 -5.26
C ASP A 169 7.52 -13.43 -6.30
N GLN A 170 8.35 -12.47 -5.90
CA GLN A 170 8.74 -11.31 -6.69
C GLN A 170 10.24 -11.23 -6.99
N GLU A 171 11.01 -12.31 -6.74
CA GLU A 171 12.47 -12.33 -6.88
C GLU A 171 13.03 -12.04 -8.29
N SER A 172 12.18 -12.11 -9.32
CA SER A 172 12.59 -11.91 -10.72
C SER A 172 12.46 -10.47 -11.23
N LYS A 173 12.10 -9.49 -10.38
CA LYS A 173 11.88 -8.10 -10.83
C LYS A 173 13.19 -7.34 -11.09
N ALA A 174 13.11 -6.35 -12.00
CA ALA A 174 14.27 -5.61 -12.50
C ALA A 174 15.04 -4.79 -11.44
N GLN A 175 14.36 -4.37 -10.37
CA GLN A 175 14.97 -3.70 -9.22
C GLN A 175 14.61 -4.47 -7.96
N HIS A 176 15.51 -5.33 -7.53
CA HIS A 176 15.39 -6.06 -6.27
C HIS A 176 16.39 -5.51 -5.24
N ARG A 177 15.90 -5.20 -4.05
CA ARG A 177 16.74 -4.84 -2.90
C ARG A 177 16.16 -5.40 -1.63
N ASP A 178 16.93 -6.23 -0.95
CA ASP A 178 16.66 -6.63 0.42
C ASP A 178 17.11 -5.50 1.37
N TYR A 179 16.22 -5.03 2.22
CA TYR A 179 16.54 -4.01 3.22
C TYR A 179 17.18 -4.59 4.47
N GLN A 180 17.34 -5.90 4.56
CA GLN A 180 17.81 -6.59 5.77
C GLN A 180 16.98 -6.18 6.99
N GLN A 181 15.68 -6.06 6.79
CA GLN A 181 14.71 -5.74 7.83
C GLN A 181 13.47 -6.61 7.71
N THR A 182 12.82 -6.81 8.86
CA THR A 182 11.53 -7.50 8.97
C THR A 182 10.58 -6.60 9.74
N ALA A 183 9.37 -6.40 9.23
CA ALA A 183 8.30 -5.70 9.93
C ALA A 183 7.54 -6.68 10.84
N ILE A 184 7.47 -6.36 12.13
CA ILE A 184 6.56 -7.00 13.08
C ILE A 184 5.27 -6.18 13.11
N ILE A 185 4.15 -6.85 12.90
CA ILE A 185 2.82 -6.26 12.91
C ILE A 185 2.00 -6.86 14.05
N ALA A 186 1.34 -6.01 14.83
CA ALA A 186 0.40 -6.41 15.88
C ALA A 186 -0.61 -5.29 16.15
N GLN A 187 -1.71 -5.63 16.83
CA GLN A 187 -2.57 -4.65 17.51
C GLN A 187 -2.10 -4.54 18.97
N VAL A 188 -1.93 -3.31 19.44
CA VAL A 188 -1.44 -3.08 20.81
C VAL A 188 -2.33 -2.08 21.54
N ARG A 189 -2.53 -2.29 22.84
CA ARG A 189 -3.26 -1.37 23.72
C ARG A 189 -2.29 -0.70 24.68
N THR A 190 -2.56 0.56 25.00
CA THR A 190 -1.77 1.37 25.92
C THR A 190 -2.61 1.88 27.07
N SER A 191 -1.99 2.23 28.20
CA SER A 191 -2.70 2.72 29.39
C SER A 191 -3.14 4.19 29.26
N ARG A 192 -2.56 4.97 28.32
CA ARG A 192 -2.88 6.39 28.08
C ARG A 192 -2.94 6.65 26.56
N PRO A 193 -3.94 6.10 25.85
CA PRO A 193 -4.05 6.32 24.41
C PRO A 193 -4.35 7.78 24.10
N ILE A 194 -3.81 8.29 22.98
CA ILE A 194 -4.15 9.61 22.46
C ILE A 194 -4.88 9.40 21.13
N ALA A 195 -6.18 9.71 21.14
CA ALA A 195 -7.04 9.52 19.98
C ALA A 195 -6.53 10.29 18.75
N HIS A 196 -6.69 9.71 17.58
CA HIS A 196 -6.37 10.33 16.29
C HIS A 196 -4.91 10.76 16.10
N ARG A 197 -3.98 10.30 16.94
CA ARG A 197 -2.56 10.61 16.79
C ARG A 197 -1.77 9.37 16.38
N ALA A 198 -1.14 9.45 15.21
CA ALA A 198 -0.16 8.49 14.75
C ALA A 198 1.24 8.86 15.27
N TYR A 199 2.07 7.86 15.42
CA TYR A 199 3.47 8.00 15.82
C TYR A 199 4.36 7.29 14.82
N GLU A 200 5.42 7.98 14.41
CA GLU A 200 6.56 7.41 13.68
C GLU A 200 7.81 7.65 14.52
N ARG A 201 8.36 6.59 15.08
CA ARG A 201 9.55 6.67 15.90
C ARG A 201 10.70 5.92 15.25
N PHE A 202 11.72 6.64 14.89
CA PHE A 202 12.93 6.05 14.35
C PHE A 202 13.81 5.49 15.45
N THR A 203 14.10 4.20 15.39
CA THR A 203 15.01 3.49 16.30
C THR A 203 16.29 3.14 15.56
N GLU A 204 17.30 2.61 16.26
CA GLU A 204 18.54 2.09 15.67
C GLU A 204 18.32 0.86 14.78
N GLN A 205 17.21 0.14 14.98
CA GLN A 205 16.85 -1.05 14.22
C GLN A 205 16.00 -0.72 12.98
N GLY A 206 15.30 0.39 13.00
CA GLY A 206 14.37 0.82 11.96
C GLY A 206 13.21 1.64 12.52
N PRO A 207 12.25 2.01 11.67
CA PRO A 207 11.07 2.73 12.10
C PRO A 207 10.13 1.86 12.93
N LEU A 208 9.51 2.48 13.94
CA LEU A 208 8.44 1.96 14.76
C LEU A 208 7.24 2.88 14.63
N ALA A 209 6.19 2.42 13.95
CA ALA A 209 4.95 3.16 13.78
C ALA A 209 3.85 2.64 14.70
N LEU A 210 3.10 3.56 15.32
CA LEU A 210 1.85 3.28 16.00
C LEU A 210 0.74 4.10 15.33
N LEU A 211 -0.19 3.42 14.71
CA LEU A 211 -1.29 4.01 13.97
C LEU A 211 -2.60 3.86 14.75
N PRO A 212 -3.36 4.94 15.04
CA PRO A 212 -4.57 4.87 15.83
C PRO A 212 -5.63 4.03 15.10
N GLN A 213 -6.22 3.05 15.80
CA GLN A 213 -7.28 2.20 15.27
C GLN A 213 -8.32 1.92 16.35
N GLY A 214 -9.38 2.73 16.40
CA GLY A 214 -10.31 2.72 17.51
C GLY A 214 -9.63 3.14 18.81
N GLU A 215 -9.72 2.29 19.84
CA GLU A 215 -9.08 2.49 21.15
C GLU A 215 -7.66 1.86 21.24
N GLU A 216 -7.21 1.22 20.19
CA GLU A 216 -5.92 0.52 20.10
C GLU A 216 -5.01 1.20 19.08
N TYR A 217 -3.81 0.65 18.93
CA TYR A 217 -2.87 1.04 17.89
C TYR A 217 -2.51 -0.16 17.04
N SER A 218 -2.49 0.04 15.73
CA SER A 218 -1.78 -0.87 14.83
C SER A 218 -0.29 -0.57 14.90
N LEU A 219 0.48 -1.55 15.35
CA LEU A 219 1.94 -1.52 15.40
C LEU A 219 2.52 -1.99 14.08
N VAL A 220 3.50 -1.25 13.56
CA VAL A 220 4.45 -1.70 12.54
C VAL A 220 5.86 -1.40 13.07
N TRP A 221 6.59 -2.44 13.46
CA TRP A 221 7.93 -2.32 14.01
C TRP A 221 8.95 -2.98 13.09
N CYS A 222 9.73 -2.17 12.39
CA CYS A 222 10.80 -2.66 11.53
C CYS A 222 12.08 -2.88 12.36
N ALA A 223 12.63 -4.07 12.25
CA ALA A 223 13.87 -4.46 12.94
C ALA A 223 14.73 -5.35 12.03
N ARG A 224 16.00 -5.53 12.37
CA ARG A 224 16.88 -6.50 11.70
C ARG A 224 16.31 -7.92 11.87
N PRO A 225 16.50 -8.84 10.91
CA PRO A 225 15.86 -10.16 10.92
C PRO A 225 16.06 -10.92 12.23
N GLU A 226 17.27 -10.91 12.82
CA GLU A 226 17.57 -11.61 14.07
C GLU A 226 16.81 -10.99 15.26
N THR A 227 16.74 -9.65 15.30
CA THR A 227 15.97 -8.93 16.33
C THR A 227 14.49 -9.20 16.18
N ALA A 228 13.96 -9.19 14.96
CA ALA A 228 12.57 -9.48 14.68
C ALA A 228 12.19 -10.92 15.07
N ALA A 229 13.03 -11.91 14.76
CA ALA A 229 12.83 -13.30 15.16
C ALA A 229 12.82 -13.43 16.70
N ARG A 230 13.75 -12.76 17.40
CA ARG A 230 13.79 -12.72 18.87
C ARG A 230 12.51 -12.11 19.44
N LEU A 231 12.10 -10.93 18.95
CA LEU A 231 10.88 -10.23 19.40
C LEU A 231 9.61 -11.06 19.16
N GLN A 232 9.55 -11.80 18.06
CA GLN A 232 8.43 -12.66 17.74
C GLN A 232 8.33 -13.86 18.70
N ALA A 233 9.45 -14.36 19.16
CA ALA A 233 9.55 -15.52 20.07
C ALA A 233 9.29 -15.18 21.54
N LEU A 234 9.32 -13.91 21.94
CA LEU A 234 9.03 -13.47 23.33
C LEU A 234 7.58 -13.82 23.73
N ASP A 235 7.36 -14.03 25.02
CA ASP A 235 6.01 -13.97 25.56
C ASP A 235 5.44 -12.53 25.48
N ASP A 236 4.16 -12.36 25.77
CA ASP A 236 3.50 -11.05 25.63
C ASP A 236 4.05 -10.02 26.62
N ALA A 237 4.35 -10.42 27.85
CA ALA A 237 4.87 -9.49 28.87
C ALA A 237 6.25 -8.96 28.51
N ALA A 238 7.15 -9.84 28.09
CA ALA A 238 8.50 -9.49 27.64
C ALA A 238 8.46 -8.64 26.35
N PHE A 239 7.58 -8.99 25.40
CA PHE A 239 7.39 -8.20 24.17
C PHE A 239 6.90 -6.77 24.47
N LEU A 240 5.88 -6.63 25.33
CA LEU A 240 5.35 -5.32 25.72
C LEU A 240 6.38 -4.46 26.47
N ALA A 241 7.23 -5.09 27.29
CA ALA A 241 8.35 -4.40 27.95
C ALA A 241 9.39 -3.88 26.94
N GLU A 242 9.80 -4.72 25.97
CA GLU A 242 10.72 -4.32 24.88
C GLU A 242 10.12 -3.21 24.02
N LEU A 243 8.82 -3.31 23.67
CA LEU A 243 8.11 -2.28 22.94
C LEU A 243 8.07 -0.97 23.72
N GLY A 244 7.80 -1.02 25.02
CA GLY A 244 7.85 0.13 25.93
C GLY A 244 9.23 0.78 25.96
N ALA A 245 10.29 -0.02 26.09
CA ALA A 245 11.66 0.47 26.05
C ALA A 245 12.04 1.12 24.71
N ALA A 246 11.54 0.60 23.59
CA ALA A 246 11.78 1.16 22.25
C ALA A 246 10.96 2.43 21.99
N PHE A 247 9.69 2.46 22.41
CA PHE A 247 8.77 3.57 22.15
C PHE A 247 8.87 4.70 23.18
N GLY A 248 9.07 4.37 24.48
CA GLY A 248 9.06 5.32 25.59
C GLY A 248 7.66 5.53 26.17
N GLU A 249 7.55 6.42 27.16
CA GLU A 249 6.42 6.52 28.10
C GLU A 249 5.26 7.43 27.66
N ARG A 250 5.28 7.95 26.42
CA ARG A 250 4.27 8.95 25.96
C ARG A 250 2.84 8.44 26.01
N LEU A 251 2.64 7.16 25.78
CA LEU A 251 1.34 6.49 25.84
C LEU A 251 1.12 5.69 27.13
N GLY A 252 1.96 5.92 28.15
CA GLY A 252 2.00 5.11 29.35
C GLY A 252 2.64 3.75 29.08
N THR A 253 2.11 2.69 29.67
CA THR A 253 2.55 1.31 29.49
C THR A 253 1.77 0.61 28.38
N PHE A 254 2.40 -0.29 27.66
CA PHE A 254 1.71 -1.21 26.75
C PHE A 254 1.11 -2.35 27.58
N THR A 255 -0.19 -2.60 27.41
CA THR A 255 -0.97 -3.49 28.30
C THR A 255 -1.44 -4.76 27.61
N ARG A 256 -1.50 -4.79 26.26
CA ARG A 256 -1.96 -5.93 25.48
C ARG A 256 -1.31 -5.94 24.11
N SER A 257 -1.05 -7.13 23.58
CA SER A 257 -0.70 -7.37 22.18
C SER A 257 -1.58 -8.44 21.57
N SER A 258 -1.92 -8.31 20.30
CA SER A 258 -2.42 -9.43 19.49
C SER A 258 -1.26 -10.37 19.12
N PRO A 259 -1.54 -11.54 18.50
CA PRO A 259 -0.50 -12.32 17.84
C PRO A 259 0.34 -11.45 16.91
N ARG A 260 1.66 -11.69 16.93
CA ARG A 260 2.65 -10.94 16.15
C ARG A 260 2.87 -11.63 14.81
N LEU A 261 2.74 -10.88 13.73
CA LEU A 261 3.05 -11.34 12.38
C LEU A 261 4.35 -10.70 11.92
N ALA A 262 5.20 -11.44 11.22
CA ALA A 262 6.48 -10.95 10.71
C ALA A 262 6.52 -11.03 9.19
N PHE A 263 6.98 -9.95 8.55
CA PHE A 263 7.08 -9.83 7.09
C PHE A 263 8.45 -9.31 6.69
N PRO A 264 9.25 -10.06 5.92
CA PRO A 264 10.50 -9.56 5.35
C PRO A 264 10.25 -8.32 4.48
N LEU A 265 11.16 -7.35 4.54
CA LEU A 265 11.03 -6.08 3.83
C LEU A 265 12.06 -5.96 2.71
N GLY A 266 11.59 -5.55 1.54
CA GLY A 266 12.44 -5.26 0.41
C GLY A 266 11.78 -4.33 -0.58
N LEU A 267 12.59 -3.74 -1.44
CA LEU A 267 12.14 -3.05 -2.64
C LEU A 267 12.09 -4.06 -3.78
N ASN A 268 10.94 -4.14 -4.39
CA ASN A 268 10.74 -4.83 -5.64
C ASN A 268 10.03 -3.88 -6.59
N ALA A 269 10.68 -3.46 -7.65
CA ALA A 269 10.09 -2.53 -8.59
C ALA A 269 10.33 -2.99 -10.03
N ASP A 270 9.25 -3.18 -10.76
CA ASP A 270 9.24 -3.40 -12.20
C ASP A 270 8.03 -2.70 -12.83
N PRO A 271 8.09 -1.36 -12.96
CA PRO A 271 6.97 -0.59 -13.50
C PRO A 271 6.88 -0.68 -15.04
N ARG A 272 7.62 -1.61 -15.67
CA ARG A 272 7.61 -1.74 -17.13
C ARG A 272 6.23 -2.09 -17.63
N SER A 273 5.87 -1.49 -18.76
CA SER A 273 4.72 -1.87 -19.56
C SER A 273 5.21 -2.41 -20.90
N THR A 274 4.49 -3.36 -21.44
CA THR A 274 4.58 -3.77 -22.83
C THR A 274 3.59 -2.97 -23.68
N ALA A 275 3.36 -3.35 -24.93
CA ALA A 275 2.36 -2.67 -25.75
C ALA A 275 0.94 -2.80 -25.14
N ARG A 276 0.59 -3.96 -24.53
CA ARG A 276 -0.76 -4.26 -24.06
C ARG A 276 -0.85 -4.67 -22.58
N THR A 277 0.27 -4.71 -21.88
CA THR A 277 0.31 -5.13 -20.46
C THR A 277 0.96 -4.04 -19.61
N VAL A 278 0.37 -3.73 -18.46
CA VAL A 278 0.88 -2.74 -17.50
C VAL A 278 0.76 -3.25 -16.06
N ALA A 279 1.72 -2.91 -15.21
CA ALA A 279 1.67 -3.21 -13.77
C ALA A 279 1.27 -1.97 -12.95
N ILE A 280 0.46 -2.21 -11.89
CA ILE A 280 0.07 -1.21 -10.90
C ILE A 280 0.20 -1.76 -9.47
N GLY A 281 0.21 -0.86 -8.49
CA GLY A 281 0.30 -1.26 -7.08
C GLY A 281 1.56 -2.09 -6.79
N ASN A 282 1.43 -3.14 -5.97
CA ASN A 282 2.57 -3.99 -5.61
C ASN A 282 3.11 -4.80 -6.80
N ALA A 283 2.33 -5.03 -7.85
CA ALA A 283 2.84 -5.62 -9.09
C ALA A 283 3.87 -4.73 -9.77
N ALA A 284 3.69 -3.42 -9.74
CA ALA A 284 4.65 -2.46 -10.27
C ALA A 284 5.80 -2.18 -9.29
N GLN A 285 5.49 -1.96 -8.02
CA GLN A 285 6.48 -1.65 -6.98
C GLN A 285 6.00 -2.04 -5.57
N THR A 286 6.82 -2.78 -4.85
CA THR A 286 6.66 -3.03 -3.41
C THR A 286 7.60 -2.08 -2.68
N LEU A 287 7.06 -1.26 -1.79
CA LEU A 287 7.82 -0.24 -1.06
C LEU A 287 8.02 -0.64 0.40
N HIS A 288 9.06 -0.09 1.02
CA HIS A 288 9.20 -0.15 2.47
C HIS A 288 7.97 0.47 3.16
N PRO A 289 7.43 -0.12 4.25
CA PRO A 289 6.21 0.37 4.90
C PRO A 289 6.35 1.75 5.56
N VAL A 290 7.55 2.32 5.58
CA VAL A 290 7.80 3.69 6.07
C VAL A 290 6.81 4.65 5.43
N ALA A 291 6.13 5.42 6.25
CA ALA A 291 5.11 6.39 5.85
C ALA A 291 3.88 5.81 5.09
N GLY A 292 3.67 4.48 5.07
CA GLY A 292 2.46 3.85 4.54
C GLY A 292 2.15 4.13 3.06
N GLN A 293 3.17 4.35 2.20
CA GLN A 293 2.97 4.83 0.82
C GLN A 293 2.57 3.77 -0.21
N GLY A 294 2.74 2.47 0.06
CA GLY A 294 2.56 1.42 -0.95
C GLY A 294 1.19 1.44 -1.63
N LEU A 295 0.11 1.28 -0.87
CA LEU A 295 -1.25 1.29 -1.42
C LEU A 295 -1.67 2.69 -1.89
N ASN A 296 -1.22 3.76 -1.23
CA ASN A 296 -1.51 5.13 -1.64
C ASN A 296 -0.97 5.43 -3.05
N LEU A 297 0.27 5.00 -3.34
CA LEU A 297 0.84 5.11 -4.68
C LEU A 297 0.04 4.27 -5.70
N GLY A 298 -0.35 3.04 -5.31
CA GLY A 298 -1.17 2.17 -6.14
C GLY A 298 -2.54 2.78 -6.48
N LEU A 299 -3.21 3.43 -5.54
CA LEU A 299 -4.49 4.10 -5.79
C LEU A 299 -4.34 5.34 -6.68
N ARG A 300 -3.23 6.08 -6.57
CA ARG A 300 -2.92 7.16 -7.52
C ARG A 300 -2.69 6.62 -8.94
N ASP A 301 -2.00 5.48 -9.08
CA ASP A 301 -1.85 4.78 -10.36
C ASP A 301 -3.23 4.38 -10.92
N VAL A 302 -4.08 3.78 -10.09
CA VAL A 302 -5.44 3.38 -10.44
C VAL A 302 -6.26 4.55 -10.98
N ALA A 303 -6.25 5.70 -10.31
CA ALA A 303 -7.03 6.87 -10.73
C ALA A 303 -6.61 7.39 -12.11
N VAL A 304 -5.29 7.44 -12.39
CA VAL A 304 -4.77 7.87 -13.70
C VAL A 304 -5.06 6.83 -14.78
N LEU A 305 -4.80 5.54 -14.51
CA LEU A 305 -5.03 4.46 -15.48
C LEU A 305 -6.51 4.33 -15.83
N ALA A 306 -7.41 4.38 -14.84
CA ALA A 306 -8.85 4.34 -15.09
C ALA A 306 -9.32 5.48 -15.97
N ARG A 307 -8.78 6.71 -15.78
CA ARG A 307 -9.10 7.87 -16.61
C ARG A 307 -8.68 7.68 -18.07
N LEU A 308 -7.52 7.09 -18.30
CA LEU A 308 -7.00 6.86 -19.64
C LEU A 308 -7.74 5.70 -20.34
N LEU A 309 -7.85 4.55 -19.68
CA LEU A 309 -8.50 3.38 -20.28
C LEU A 309 -9.99 3.55 -20.50
N ALA A 310 -10.67 4.44 -19.78
CA ALA A 310 -12.05 4.81 -20.06
C ALA A 310 -12.21 5.58 -21.41
N GLN A 311 -11.12 6.14 -21.95
CA GLN A 311 -11.12 6.77 -23.28
C GLN A 311 -10.90 5.74 -24.40
N GLY A 312 -10.44 4.55 -24.06
CA GLY A 312 -10.20 3.44 -24.99
C GLY A 312 -9.15 2.48 -24.44
N ALA A 313 -9.46 1.18 -24.48
CA ALA A 313 -8.54 0.12 -24.08
C ALA A 313 -7.55 -0.18 -25.21
N ASN A 314 -6.51 0.63 -25.35
CA ASN A 314 -5.52 0.51 -26.41
C ASN A 314 -4.09 0.82 -25.94
N PRO A 315 -3.04 0.40 -26.68
CA PRO A 315 -1.64 0.58 -26.32
C PRO A 315 -1.22 2.03 -26.06
N THR A 316 -1.78 3.00 -26.77
CA THR A 316 -1.43 4.42 -26.62
C THR A 316 -1.71 4.91 -25.20
N MET A 317 -2.80 4.41 -24.58
CA MET A 317 -3.17 4.77 -23.19
C MET A 317 -2.13 4.26 -22.19
N LEU A 318 -1.51 3.11 -22.43
CA LEU A 318 -0.46 2.59 -21.56
C LEU A 318 0.84 3.41 -21.65
N VAL A 319 1.20 3.87 -22.85
CA VAL A 319 2.34 4.77 -23.03
C VAL A 319 2.11 6.09 -22.27
N GLN A 320 0.95 6.70 -22.44
CA GLN A 320 0.58 7.93 -21.71
C GLN A 320 0.57 7.72 -20.20
N PHE A 321 0.04 6.59 -19.72
CA PHE A 321 0.05 6.24 -18.31
C PHE A 321 1.47 6.18 -17.76
N THR A 322 2.36 5.47 -18.44
CA THR A 322 3.75 5.29 -18.01
C THR A 322 4.45 6.64 -17.89
N GLU A 323 4.27 7.54 -18.86
CA GLU A 323 4.89 8.87 -18.82
C GLU A 323 4.33 9.74 -17.70
N LEU A 324 2.99 9.81 -17.55
CA LEU A 324 2.33 10.59 -16.49
C LEU A 324 2.71 10.12 -15.08
N ARG A 325 2.93 8.80 -14.90
CA ARG A 325 3.23 8.25 -13.57
C ARG A 325 4.72 8.21 -13.24
N ARG A 326 5.60 8.36 -14.23
CA ARG A 326 7.06 8.23 -14.08
C ARG A 326 7.63 9.10 -12.96
N GLN A 327 7.26 10.38 -12.92
CA GLN A 327 7.80 11.30 -11.92
C GLN A 327 7.31 11.00 -10.51
N ASP A 328 6.00 10.76 -10.33
CA ASP A 328 5.42 10.47 -9.01
C ASP A 328 5.96 9.15 -8.45
N ARG A 329 6.01 8.09 -9.27
CA ARG A 329 6.60 6.81 -8.90
C ARG A 329 8.06 6.96 -8.49
N ASN A 330 8.89 7.58 -9.33
CA ASN A 330 10.32 7.76 -9.05
C ASN A 330 10.55 8.58 -7.79
N THR A 331 9.77 9.63 -7.56
CA THR A 331 9.90 10.46 -6.35
C THR A 331 9.53 9.65 -5.10
N THR A 332 8.39 8.95 -5.13
CA THR A 332 7.93 8.16 -3.98
C THR A 332 8.89 7.00 -3.68
N VAL A 333 9.32 6.25 -4.71
CA VAL A 333 10.27 5.13 -4.56
C VAL A 333 11.61 5.64 -3.98
N ARG A 334 12.18 6.72 -4.54
CA ARG A 334 13.44 7.29 -4.04
C ARG A 334 13.33 7.81 -2.61
N LEU A 335 12.23 8.46 -2.27
CA LEU A 335 12.00 8.97 -0.91
C LEU A 335 11.94 7.81 0.09
N THR A 336 11.10 6.83 -0.16
CA THR A 336 10.94 5.67 0.74
C THR A 336 12.20 4.82 0.82
N ASP A 337 12.91 4.58 -0.30
CA ASP A 337 14.18 3.85 -0.33
C ASP A 337 15.29 4.62 0.41
N THR A 338 15.34 5.93 0.26
CA THR A 338 16.32 6.77 0.99
C THR A 338 16.05 6.72 2.49
N MET A 339 14.80 6.89 2.92
CA MET A 339 14.43 6.78 4.33
C MET A 339 14.76 5.39 4.89
N ALA A 340 14.37 4.32 4.18
CA ALA A 340 14.67 2.96 4.61
C ALA A 340 16.18 2.71 4.80
N ARG A 341 17.01 3.15 3.84
CA ARG A 341 18.48 2.99 3.91
C ARG A 341 19.13 3.78 5.03
N ILE A 342 18.68 4.98 5.27
CA ILE A 342 19.23 5.83 6.32
C ILE A 342 18.99 5.20 7.69
N PHE A 343 17.84 4.56 7.88
CA PHE A 343 17.49 3.91 9.15
C PHE A 343 17.96 2.46 9.27
N ALA A 344 18.37 1.83 8.15
CA ALA A 344 18.91 0.46 8.17
C ALA A 344 20.38 0.38 8.59
N ASN A 345 21.12 1.50 8.60
CA ASN A 345 22.57 1.53 8.87
C ASN A 345 22.91 2.41 10.09
N ASP A 346 23.93 2.01 10.87
CA ASP A 346 24.51 2.80 11.97
C ASP A 346 25.39 3.98 11.44
N SER A 347 24.98 4.60 10.35
CA SER A 347 25.72 5.65 9.64
C SER A 347 25.64 6.99 10.38
N PRO A 348 26.72 7.82 10.39
CA PRO A 348 26.70 9.21 10.86
C PRO A 348 25.60 10.06 10.17
N ALA A 349 25.17 9.68 8.97
CA ALA A 349 24.03 10.30 8.28
C ALA A 349 22.72 10.23 9.07
N GLN A 350 22.57 9.25 9.98
CA GLN A 350 21.44 9.21 10.90
C GLN A 350 21.40 10.40 11.88
N ALA A 351 22.56 10.87 12.33
CA ALA A 351 22.65 12.04 13.22
C ALA A 351 22.27 13.35 12.48
N LEU A 352 22.70 13.47 11.22
CA LEU A 352 22.34 14.59 10.34
C LEU A 352 20.84 14.63 10.03
N LEU A 353 20.16 13.49 9.97
CA LEU A 353 18.71 13.44 9.79
C LEU A 353 17.91 13.91 11.01
N GLY A 354 18.37 13.61 12.22
CA GLY A 354 17.79 14.19 13.44
C GLY A 354 17.82 15.70 13.39
N LEU A 355 18.93 16.29 12.92
CA LEU A 355 19.08 17.73 12.70
C LEU A 355 18.22 18.24 11.52
N SER A 356 18.11 17.47 10.42
CA SER A 356 17.30 17.85 9.26
C SER A 356 15.79 17.75 9.56
N LEU A 357 15.34 16.79 10.35
CA LEU A 357 13.94 16.74 10.83
C LEU A 357 13.63 17.93 11.73
N ALA A 358 14.54 18.30 12.64
CA ALA A 358 14.39 19.52 13.44
C ALA A 358 14.43 20.78 12.56
N ALA A 359 15.28 20.84 11.54
CA ALA A 359 15.33 21.94 10.58
C ALA A 359 14.07 22.01 9.70
N ILE A 360 13.53 20.88 9.25
CA ILE A 360 12.25 20.81 8.51
C ILE A 360 11.09 21.29 9.41
N ASP A 361 11.13 20.96 10.71
CA ASP A 361 10.13 21.43 11.69
C ASP A 361 10.17 22.95 11.87
N MET A 362 11.36 23.55 11.75
CA MET A 362 11.54 25.00 11.83
C MET A 362 11.14 25.75 10.54
N VAL A 363 11.07 25.07 9.39
CA VAL A 363 10.78 25.67 8.09
C VAL A 363 9.39 25.23 7.61
N GLY A 364 8.34 25.96 8.02
CA GLY A 364 6.94 25.65 7.70
C GLY A 364 6.66 25.25 6.24
N PRO A 365 7.18 25.96 5.20
CA PRO A 365 6.99 25.59 3.81
C PRO A 365 7.55 24.21 3.43
N ALA A 366 8.70 23.82 3.98
CA ALA A 366 9.30 22.50 3.70
C ALA A 366 8.49 21.34 4.30
N ARG A 367 7.94 21.56 5.52
CA ARG A 367 7.04 20.64 6.19
C ARG A 367 5.73 20.48 5.41
N GLY A 368 5.16 21.59 4.93
CA GLY A 368 3.95 21.58 4.09
C GLY A 368 4.16 20.80 2.78
N MET A 369 5.26 21.05 2.08
CA MET A 369 5.57 20.35 0.84
C MET A 369 5.74 18.84 1.04
N LEU A 370 6.40 18.40 2.13
CA LEU A 370 6.54 16.99 2.45
C LEU A 370 5.18 16.35 2.76
N ALA A 371 4.34 17.02 3.54
CA ALA A 371 3.00 16.55 3.85
C ALA A 371 2.12 16.47 2.59
N GLU A 372 2.15 17.45 1.70
CA GLU A 372 1.42 17.42 0.43
C GLU A 372 1.88 16.28 -0.47
N LEU A 373 3.19 16.06 -0.57
CA LEU A 373 3.76 14.94 -1.34
C LEU A 373 3.28 13.59 -0.78
N MET A 374 3.22 13.44 0.53
CA MET A 374 2.75 12.22 1.18
C MET A 374 1.23 12.01 1.03
N MET A 375 0.45 13.09 1.03
CA MET A 375 -1.02 13.02 0.92
C MET A 375 -1.53 12.85 -0.51
N TYR A 376 -0.93 13.52 -1.46
CA TYR A 376 -1.44 13.59 -2.84
C TYR A 376 -0.47 13.08 -3.89
N GLY A 377 0.80 12.87 -3.54
CA GLY A 377 1.86 12.64 -4.50
C GLY A 377 2.23 13.92 -5.27
N ARG A 378 3.06 13.77 -6.29
CA ARG A 378 3.40 14.87 -7.18
C ARG A 378 2.28 15.02 -8.23
N ARG A 379 1.64 16.18 -8.24
CA ARG A 379 0.63 16.53 -9.24
C ARG A 379 1.30 16.98 -10.54
#